data_3d96f910095d686aeb3471d485b4bdbb
#
_entry.id   3d96f910095d686aeb3471d485b4bdbb
#
_cell.length_a   1.000
_cell.length_b   1.000
_cell.length_c   1.000
_cell.angle_alpha   90.00
_cell.angle_beta   90.00
_cell.angle_gamma   90.00
#
_symmetry.space_group_name_H-M   'P 1'
#
loop_
_entity.id
_entity.type
_entity.pdbx_description
1 polymer ?
#
loop_
_entity_poly.entity_id
_entity_poly.type
_entity_poly.pdbx_seq_one_letter_code
_entity_poly.pdbx_strand_id
1 'polypeptide(L)'
;MYGVLSSPLELTGDFEKDIDIAYEYFSTAINDRKKRPTLFDKEVFIEAHEIIEGRPEGFWHVISLEENHHFKVLPCVNDGNIELCNQNCNASHHAIVVKYGAETRNVCLLRASRLPWIIDIIKLAGKNDSSVNVWLKPGTGRQNGKLYLRYNHHGADFVLIFSVEKRFYRLISSFPVFYTNEKENFDKDYRKYAWSYFDT
;
A
#
# COMPACT_ATOMS: atom_id res chain seq x y z
N MET A 1 -10.85 -6.47 15.38
CA MET A 1 -11.73 -5.97 14.29
C MET A 1 -11.15 -4.63 13.84
N TYR A 2 -10.87 -4.46 12.56
CA TYR A 2 -10.17 -3.27 12.02
C TYR A 2 -11.12 -2.11 11.65
N GLY A 3 -12.22 -1.96 12.37
CA GLY A 3 -13.24 -0.95 12.10
C GLY A 3 -14.01 -1.26 10.82
N VAL A 4 -13.94 -0.33 9.86
CA VAL A 4 -14.61 -0.46 8.55
C VAL A 4 -13.73 -1.08 7.47
N LEU A 5 -12.48 -1.44 7.78
CA LEU A 5 -11.61 -2.14 6.82
C LEU A 5 -12.01 -3.61 6.71
N SER A 6 -11.90 -4.14 5.51
CA SER A 6 -12.09 -5.57 5.24
C SER A 6 -11.11 -6.42 6.03
N SER A 7 -11.46 -7.68 6.28
CA SER A 7 -10.51 -8.66 6.80
C SER A 7 -9.32 -8.78 5.85
N PRO A 8 -8.10 -8.96 6.39
CA PRO A 8 -6.95 -9.34 5.57
C PRO A 8 -7.23 -10.61 4.77
N LEU A 9 -6.53 -10.78 3.64
CA LEU A 9 -6.57 -12.05 2.90
C LEU A 9 -6.10 -13.19 3.80
N GLU A 10 -6.83 -14.30 3.78
CA GLU A 10 -6.44 -15.52 4.46
C GLU A 10 -5.30 -16.18 3.68
N LEU A 11 -4.12 -16.22 4.28
CA LEU A 11 -2.94 -16.83 3.74
C LEU A 11 -2.75 -18.24 4.32
N THR A 12 -2.15 -19.12 3.53
CA THR A 12 -2.02 -20.55 3.83
C THR A 12 -0.72 -20.92 4.57
N GLY A 13 0.27 -20.02 4.52
CA GLY A 13 1.64 -20.28 4.98
C GLY A 13 2.55 -20.94 3.92
N ASP A 14 2.00 -21.28 2.77
CA ASP A 14 2.75 -21.71 1.58
C ASP A 14 3.01 -20.47 0.73
N PHE A 15 4.27 -20.09 0.58
CA PHE A 15 4.64 -18.80 -0.04
C PHE A 15 4.08 -18.64 -1.45
N GLU A 16 4.21 -19.65 -2.32
CA GLU A 16 3.76 -19.57 -3.71
C GLU A 16 2.23 -19.45 -3.80
N LYS A 17 1.50 -20.23 -3.00
CA LYS A 17 0.04 -20.12 -2.92
C LYS A 17 -0.40 -18.76 -2.38
N ASP A 18 0.30 -18.24 -1.38
CA ASP A 18 -0.02 -16.96 -0.77
C ASP A 18 0.19 -15.79 -1.76
N ILE A 19 1.23 -15.88 -2.59
CA ILE A 19 1.45 -14.93 -3.68
C ILE A 19 0.37 -15.06 -4.75
N ASP A 20 -0.08 -16.27 -5.08
CA ASP A 20 -1.18 -16.46 -6.04
C ASP A 20 -2.49 -15.90 -5.51
N ILE A 21 -2.83 -16.12 -4.24
CA ILE A 21 -4.01 -15.53 -3.57
C ILE A 21 -3.95 -14.00 -3.64
N ALA A 22 -2.81 -13.43 -3.29
CA ALA A 22 -2.61 -11.99 -3.32
C ALA A 22 -2.71 -11.44 -4.75
N TYR A 23 -2.16 -12.13 -5.73
CA TYR A 23 -2.20 -11.72 -7.13
C TYR A 23 -3.61 -11.84 -7.73
N GLU A 24 -4.35 -12.88 -7.42
CA GLU A 24 -5.75 -13.01 -7.83
C GLU A 24 -6.58 -11.83 -7.33
N TYR A 25 -6.45 -11.48 -6.04
CA TYR A 25 -7.12 -10.29 -5.51
C TYR A 25 -6.67 -9.02 -6.21
N PHE A 26 -5.36 -8.81 -6.37
CA PHE A 26 -4.82 -7.64 -7.04
C PHE A 26 -5.36 -7.49 -8.47
N SER A 27 -5.34 -8.56 -9.26
CA SER A 27 -5.75 -8.54 -10.67
C SER A 27 -7.26 -8.30 -10.82
N THR A 28 -8.08 -8.82 -9.92
CA THR A 28 -9.54 -8.77 -10.03
C THR A 28 -10.17 -7.56 -9.35
N ALA A 29 -9.56 -7.04 -8.28
CA ALA A 29 -10.13 -5.95 -7.49
C ALA A 29 -9.41 -4.59 -7.70
N ILE A 30 -8.11 -4.62 -7.98
CA ILE A 30 -7.29 -3.40 -8.05
C ILE A 30 -6.94 -3.05 -9.50
N ASN A 31 -6.48 -4.03 -10.29
CA ASN A 31 -5.98 -3.81 -11.65
C ASN A 31 -7.01 -4.06 -12.76
N ASP A 32 -8.20 -4.55 -12.44
CA ASP A 32 -9.28 -4.70 -13.43
C ASP A 32 -9.77 -3.32 -13.89
N ARG A 33 -9.62 -3.04 -15.20
CA ARG A 33 -10.04 -1.77 -15.80
C ARG A 33 -11.52 -1.43 -15.56
N LYS A 34 -12.38 -2.44 -15.47
CA LYS A 34 -13.83 -2.25 -15.28
C LYS A 34 -14.21 -1.95 -13.82
N LYS A 35 -13.34 -2.32 -12.88
CA LYS A 35 -13.54 -2.16 -11.44
C LYS A 35 -12.56 -1.16 -10.82
N ARG A 36 -11.77 -0.49 -11.66
CA ARG A 36 -10.73 0.43 -11.20
C ARG A 36 -11.35 1.47 -10.25
N PRO A 37 -10.78 1.63 -9.05
CA PRO A 37 -11.31 2.58 -8.10
C PRO A 37 -11.10 4.01 -8.59
N THR A 38 -12.04 4.88 -8.24
CA THR A 38 -11.91 6.33 -8.43
C THR A 38 -11.66 7.00 -7.09
N LEU A 39 -10.89 8.06 -7.10
CA LEU A 39 -10.57 8.89 -5.95
C LEU A 39 -10.65 10.35 -6.41
N PHE A 40 -11.51 11.16 -5.76
CA PHE A 40 -11.67 12.58 -6.11
C PHE A 40 -11.82 12.80 -7.64
N ASP A 41 -12.78 12.10 -8.25
CA ASP A 41 -13.11 12.14 -9.69
C ASP A 41 -12.00 11.71 -10.66
N LYS A 42 -10.89 11.19 -10.17
CA LYS A 42 -9.83 10.62 -11.01
C LYS A 42 -9.73 9.11 -10.80
N GLU A 43 -9.39 8.40 -11.87
CA GLU A 43 -9.08 6.97 -11.75
C GLU A 43 -7.79 6.78 -10.94
N VAL A 44 -7.76 5.70 -10.17
CA VAL A 44 -6.53 5.21 -9.55
C VAL A 44 -5.89 4.19 -10.47
N PHE A 45 -4.63 4.42 -10.80
CA PHE A 45 -3.84 3.58 -11.69
C PHE A 45 -2.69 2.91 -10.93
N ILE A 46 -2.36 1.69 -11.30
CA ILE A 46 -1.14 1.00 -10.86
C ILE A 46 -0.32 0.63 -12.09
N GLU A 47 1.00 0.77 -11.99
CA GLU A 47 1.92 0.44 -13.08
C GLU A 47 1.82 -1.05 -13.45
N ALA A 48 1.57 -1.34 -14.72
CA ALA A 48 1.34 -2.70 -15.20
C ALA A 48 2.09 -3.01 -16.51
N HIS A 49 2.97 -2.11 -16.97
CA HIS A 49 3.68 -2.30 -18.24
C HIS A 49 4.82 -3.32 -18.13
N GLU A 50 5.55 -3.25 -17.01
CA GLU A 50 6.64 -4.19 -16.74
C GLU A 50 6.09 -5.47 -16.13
N ILE A 51 6.53 -6.60 -16.66
CA ILE A 51 6.18 -7.93 -16.14
C ILE A 51 7.44 -8.56 -15.53
N ILE A 52 7.36 -8.89 -14.25
CA ILE A 52 8.41 -9.51 -13.46
C ILE A 52 7.86 -10.80 -12.88
N GLU A 53 8.52 -11.92 -13.12
CA GLU A 53 8.05 -13.24 -12.69
C GLU A 53 6.56 -13.49 -13.03
N GLY A 54 6.15 -13.14 -14.25
CA GLY A 54 4.80 -13.34 -14.74
C GLY A 54 3.73 -12.41 -14.17
N ARG A 55 4.09 -11.42 -13.34
CA ARG A 55 3.16 -10.47 -12.71
C ARG A 55 3.60 -9.03 -12.92
N PRO A 56 2.67 -8.04 -12.96
CA PRO A 56 3.01 -6.63 -13.13
C PRO A 56 3.95 -6.11 -12.03
N GLU A 57 4.90 -5.26 -12.39
CA GLU A 57 5.82 -4.62 -11.43
C GLU A 57 5.06 -3.90 -10.31
N GLY A 58 3.94 -3.23 -10.62
CA GLY A 58 3.12 -2.55 -9.63
C GLY A 58 2.54 -3.50 -8.56
N PHE A 59 2.26 -4.76 -8.90
CA PHE A 59 1.90 -5.75 -7.90
C PHE A 59 3.03 -5.96 -6.89
N TRP A 60 4.26 -6.18 -7.38
CA TRP A 60 5.41 -6.37 -6.52
C TRP A 60 5.70 -5.16 -5.64
N HIS A 61 5.55 -3.94 -6.18
CA HIS A 61 5.72 -2.71 -5.40
C HIS A 61 4.77 -2.58 -4.20
N VAL A 62 3.51 -2.99 -4.35
CA VAL A 62 2.56 -2.87 -3.24
C VAL A 62 2.68 -3.95 -2.19
N ILE A 63 3.30 -5.10 -2.50
CA ILE A 63 3.49 -6.21 -1.56
C ILE A 63 4.93 -6.41 -1.08
N SER A 64 5.88 -5.57 -1.50
CA SER A 64 7.29 -5.75 -1.13
C SER A 64 7.89 -4.51 -0.48
N LEU A 65 9.03 -4.69 0.15
CA LEU A 65 9.87 -3.66 0.78
C LEU A 65 11.19 -3.54 0.01
N GLU A 66 11.79 -2.36 0.00
CA GLU A 66 13.16 -2.19 -0.47
C GLU A 66 14.12 -3.05 0.35
N GLU A 67 15.15 -3.59 -0.28
CA GLU A 67 16.07 -4.57 0.32
C GLU A 67 16.67 -4.11 1.66
N ASN A 68 16.96 -2.82 1.78
CA ASN A 68 17.55 -2.23 2.97
C ASN A 68 16.53 -1.80 4.04
N HIS A 69 15.22 -1.93 3.76
CA HIS A 69 14.16 -1.62 4.68
C HIS A 69 13.63 -2.90 5.32
N HIS A 70 14.22 -3.27 6.45
CA HIS A 70 13.71 -4.35 7.29
C HIS A 70 12.85 -3.75 8.39
N PHE A 71 11.69 -4.34 8.64
CA PHE A 71 11.01 -4.07 9.90
C PHE A 71 11.88 -4.63 11.04
N LYS A 72 12.56 -3.76 11.76
CA LYS A 72 13.38 -4.13 12.94
C LYS A 72 12.54 -4.60 14.11
N VAL A 73 11.26 -4.32 14.09
CA VAL A 73 10.25 -4.80 15.03
C VAL A 73 9.35 -5.72 14.22
N LEU A 74 9.07 -6.92 14.72
CA LEU A 74 8.12 -7.83 14.08
C LEU A 74 6.72 -7.21 14.18
N PRO A 75 6.24 -6.48 13.16
CA PRO A 75 4.97 -5.77 13.20
C PRO A 75 3.79 -6.74 13.27
N CYS A 76 4.03 -7.97 12.86
CA CYS A 76 3.06 -9.05 12.79
C CYS A 76 2.70 -9.63 14.16
N VAL A 77 3.49 -9.34 15.21
CA VAL A 77 3.22 -9.80 16.58
C VAL A 77 1.87 -9.34 17.08
N ASN A 78 1.50 -8.10 16.76
CA ASN A 78 0.25 -7.50 17.22
C ASN A 78 -0.96 -7.87 16.37
N ASP A 79 -0.75 -8.46 15.19
CA ASP A 79 -1.80 -8.74 14.21
C ASP A 79 -2.18 -10.24 14.12
N GLY A 80 -1.63 -11.08 14.97
CA GLY A 80 -1.88 -12.52 14.95
C GLY A 80 -1.23 -13.28 13.79
N ASN A 81 -0.46 -12.61 12.93
CA ASN A 81 0.21 -13.19 11.76
C ASN A 81 1.71 -13.47 12.00
N ILE A 82 2.12 -13.58 13.28
CA ILE A 82 3.52 -13.78 13.63
C ILE A 82 4.10 -15.05 13.04
N GLU A 83 3.31 -16.12 12.98
CA GLU A 83 3.75 -17.39 12.42
C GLU A 83 4.03 -17.30 10.93
N LEU A 84 3.17 -16.60 10.16
CA LEU A 84 3.39 -16.33 8.74
C LEU A 84 4.66 -15.50 8.52
N CYS A 85 4.87 -14.48 9.36
CA CYS A 85 6.09 -13.68 9.30
C CYS A 85 7.34 -14.49 9.67
N ASN A 86 7.31 -15.27 10.74
CA ASN A 86 8.45 -16.10 11.15
C ASN A 86 8.80 -17.18 10.12
N GLN A 87 7.81 -17.73 9.43
CA GLN A 87 8.04 -18.74 8.39
C GLN A 87 8.53 -18.14 7.09
N ASN A 88 8.07 -16.93 6.74
CA ASN A 88 8.19 -16.39 5.40
C ASN A 88 8.81 -14.98 5.32
N CYS A 89 9.10 -14.33 6.45
CA CYS A 89 9.76 -13.02 6.49
C CYS A 89 11.23 -13.09 6.88
N ASN A 90 11.84 -14.20 6.80
CA ASN A 90 13.28 -14.21 6.85
C ASN A 90 13.80 -13.52 5.61
N ALA A 91 14.53 -12.47 5.76
CA ALA A 91 14.93 -11.52 4.72
C ALA A 91 15.65 -12.11 3.49
N SER A 92 16.02 -13.37 3.57
CA SER A 92 16.63 -14.12 2.45
C SER A 92 15.61 -14.74 1.51
N HIS A 93 14.31 -14.48 1.70
CA HIS A 93 13.35 -15.43 1.23
C HIS A 93 12.88 -15.27 -0.17
N HIS A 94 12.42 -14.11 -0.57
CA HIS A 94 11.99 -13.89 -1.94
C HIS A 94 12.35 -12.46 -2.34
N ALA A 95 13.52 -12.31 -2.92
CA ALA A 95 13.99 -11.08 -3.49
C ALA A 95 13.49 -10.97 -4.92
N ILE A 96 12.73 -9.91 -5.21
CA ILE A 96 12.27 -9.56 -6.55
C ILE A 96 13.13 -8.42 -7.07
N VAL A 97 13.60 -8.53 -8.30
CA VAL A 97 14.33 -7.47 -8.98
C VAL A 97 13.36 -6.68 -9.85
N VAL A 98 13.20 -5.41 -9.56
CA VAL A 98 12.30 -4.47 -10.24
C VAL A 98 13.08 -3.37 -10.97
N LYS A 99 12.37 -2.50 -11.71
CA LYS A 99 12.97 -1.39 -12.45
C LYS A 99 14.15 -1.81 -13.34
N TYR A 100 13.90 -2.79 -14.20
CA TYR A 100 14.92 -3.30 -15.14
C TYR A 100 16.22 -3.79 -14.46
N GLY A 101 16.10 -4.37 -13.29
CA GLY A 101 17.26 -4.86 -12.55
C GLY A 101 17.98 -3.83 -11.68
N ALA A 102 17.40 -2.63 -11.52
CA ALA A 102 18.02 -1.56 -10.75
C ALA A 102 17.71 -1.58 -9.25
N GLU A 103 16.69 -2.31 -8.81
CA GLU A 103 16.26 -2.33 -7.42
C GLU A 103 15.86 -3.75 -6.99
N THR A 104 16.42 -4.22 -5.90
CA THR A 104 16.00 -5.46 -5.24
C THR A 104 14.98 -5.14 -4.16
N ARG A 105 13.93 -5.95 -4.08
CA ARG A 105 12.86 -5.80 -3.09
C ARG A 105 12.55 -7.14 -2.44
N ASN A 106 12.16 -7.10 -1.17
CA ASN A 106 11.77 -8.29 -0.42
C ASN A 106 10.25 -8.36 -0.29
N VAL A 107 9.66 -9.48 -0.68
CA VAL A 107 8.22 -9.70 -0.54
C VAL A 107 7.80 -9.71 0.93
N CYS A 108 6.70 -9.05 1.25
CA CYS A 108 6.13 -8.96 2.59
C CYS A 108 4.69 -9.49 2.59
N LEU A 109 4.48 -10.68 3.17
CA LEU A 109 3.15 -11.29 3.25
C LEU A 109 2.17 -10.48 4.10
N LEU A 110 2.66 -9.72 5.08
CA LEU A 110 1.84 -8.79 5.83
C LEU A 110 1.24 -7.72 4.90
N ARG A 111 2.03 -7.16 3.98
CA ARG A 111 1.52 -6.20 2.99
C ARG A 111 0.59 -6.90 1.99
N ALA A 112 0.95 -8.08 1.54
CA ALA A 112 0.15 -8.87 0.60
C ALA A 112 -1.25 -9.17 1.17
N SER A 113 -1.34 -9.60 2.42
CA SER A 113 -2.64 -9.88 3.05
C SER A 113 -3.54 -8.65 3.19
N ARG A 114 -2.98 -7.43 3.19
CA ARG A 114 -3.74 -6.18 3.33
C ARG A 114 -4.07 -5.49 2.01
N LEU A 115 -3.92 -6.16 0.88
CA LEU A 115 -4.37 -5.61 -0.40
C LEU A 115 -5.84 -5.12 -0.40
N PRO A 116 -6.80 -5.76 0.32
CA PRO A 116 -8.16 -5.26 0.43
C PRO A 116 -8.24 -3.83 1.01
N TRP A 117 -7.33 -3.48 1.92
CA TRP A 117 -7.32 -2.17 2.56
C TRP A 117 -7.04 -1.02 1.59
N ILE A 118 -6.35 -1.30 0.47
CA ILE A 118 -6.12 -0.29 -0.58
C ILE A 118 -7.47 0.22 -1.09
N ILE A 119 -8.37 -0.68 -1.43
CA ILE A 119 -9.70 -0.34 -1.96
C ILE A 119 -10.56 0.33 -0.91
N ASP A 120 -10.54 -0.19 0.32
CA ASP A 120 -11.34 0.36 1.41
C ASP A 120 -10.93 1.79 1.76
N ILE A 121 -9.63 2.04 1.90
CA ILE A 121 -9.09 3.38 2.23
C ILE A 121 -9.39 4.37 1.10
N ILE A 122 -9.28 3.97 -0.17
CA ILE A 122 -9.66 4.81 -1.31
C ILE A 122 -11.15 5.18 -1.23
N LYS A 123 -12.03 4.21 -0.95
CA LYS A 123 -13.46 4.45 -0.82
C LYS A 123 -13.81 5.36 0.36
N LEU A 124 -13.14 5.17 1.50
CA LEU A 124 -13.33 6.02 2.69
C LEU A 124 -12.89 7.45 2.41
N ALA A 125 -11.70 7.63 1.83
CA ALA A 125 -11.21 8.96 1.45
C ALA A 125 -12.14 9.66 0.45
N GLY A 126 -12.64 8.92 -0.55
CA GLY A 126 -13.59 9.45 -1.53
C GLY A 126 -14.93 9.88 -0.93
N LYS A 127 -15.27 9.40 0.28
CA LYS A 127 -16.46 9.79 1.05
C LYS A 127 -16.15 10.84 2.13
N ASN A 128 -14.92 11.34 2.20
CA ASN A 128 -14.44 12.24 3.26
C ASN A 128 -14.65 11.66 4.68
N ASP A 129 -14.39 10.35 4.82
CA ASP A 129 -14.53 9.67 6.10
C ASP A 129 -13.43 10.12 7.06
N SER A 130 -13.80 10.48 8.29
CA SER A 130 -12.87 11.01 9.30
C SER A 130 -11.80 10.03 9.78
N SER A 131 -11.93 8.75 9.45
CA SER A 131 -10.91 7.74 9.75
C SER A 131 -9.70 7.80 8.81
N VAL A 132 -9.78 8.57 7.71
CA VAL A 132 -8.71 8.73 6.73
C VAL A 132 -8.20 10.15 6.69
N ASN A 133 -6.97 10.36 7.08
CA ASN A 133 -6.26 11.62 6.91
C ASN A 133 -5.78 11.75 5.46
N VAL A 134 -6.10 12.87 4.81
CA VAL A 134 -5.72 13.16 3.43
C VAL A 134 -4.82 14.38 3.40
N TRP A 135 -3.67 14.29 2.73
CA TRP A 135 -2.83 15.46 2.49
C TRP A 135 -2.10 15.39 1.15
N LEU A 136 -1.87 16.57 0.59
CA LEU A 136 -1.20 16.74 -0.69
C LEU A 136 0.16 17.42 -0.50
N LYS A 137 1.23 16.65 -0.57
CA LYS A 137 2.59 17.17 -0.50
C LYS A 137 3.03 17.66 -1.88
N PRO A 138 3.36 18.94 -2.04
CA PRO A 138 3.75 19.48 -3.34
C PRO A 138 5.03 18.80 -3.84
N GLY A 139 5.13 18.65 -5.13
CA GLY A 139 6.37 18.19 -5.78
C GLY A 139 7.44 19.28 -5.76
N THR A 140 8.68 18.85 -5.97
CA THR A 140 9.83 19.75 -6.09
C THR A 140 10.40 19.72 -7.51
N GLY A 141 10.61 20.86 -8.11
CA GLY A 141 11.12 20.96 -9.48
C GLY A 141 10.17 20.32 -10.52
N ARG A 142 10.65 19.28 -11.21
CA ARG A 142 9.85 18.55 -12.22
C ARG A 142 9.09 17.37 -11.64
N GLN A 143 9.20 17.09 -10.34
CA GLN A 143 8.50 15.98 -9.71
C GLN A 143 7.05 16.33 -9.47
N ASN A 144 6.16 15.39 -9.75
CA ASN A 144 4.75 15.51 -9.41
C ASN A 144 4.55 15.52 -7.89
N GLY A 145 3.49 16.19 -7.45
CA GLY A 145 3.07 16.13 -6.06
C GLY A 145 2.69 14.71 -5.64
N LYS A 146 2.70 14.45 -4.34
CA LYS A 146 2.28 13.17 -3.77
C LYS A 146 1.04 13.36 -2.92
N LEU A 147 0.01 12.58 -3.20
CA LEU A 147 -1.19 12.47 -2.39
C LEU A 147 -1.01 11.30 -1.42
N TYR A 148 -1.31 11.54 -0.16
CA TYR A 148 -1.27 10.55 0.91
C TYR A 148 -2.67 10.33 1.47
N LEU A 149 -3.03 9.07 1.67
CA LEU A 149 -4.20 8.65 2.42
C LEU A 149 -3.70 7.78 3.58
N ARG A 150 -3.98 8.16 4.82
CA ARG A 150 -3.60 7.37 5.99
C ARG A 150 -4.84 7.04 6.81
N TYR A 151 -5.12 5.77 6.90
CA TYR A 151 -6.08 5.24 7.86
C TYR A 151 -5.34 5.02 9.19
N ASN A 152 -5.79 5.70 10.24
CA ASN A 152 -5.24 5.52 11.59
C ASN A 152 -6.39 5.40 12.58
N HIS A 153 -6.99 4.22 12.64
CA HIS A 153 -8.16 3.98 13.46
C HIS A 153 -8.27 2.50 13.88
N HIS A 154 -8.91 2.22 15.03
CA HIS A 154 -9.13 0.86 15.54
C HIS A 154 -7.88 -0.03 15.59
N GLY A 155 -6.72 0.55 15.96
CA GLY A 155 -5.46 -0.19 16.07
C GLY A 155 -4.75 -0.48 14.74
N ALA A 156 -5.36 -0.14 13.60
CA ALA A 156 -4.70 -0.19 12.30
C ALA A 156 -4.11 1.18 11.95
N ASP A 157 -2.89 1.20 11.41
CA ASP A 157 -2.24 2.38 10.88
C ASP A 157 -1.63 2.01 9.52
N PHE A 158 -2.21 2.53 8.44
CA PHE A 158 -1.86 2.12 7.08
C PHE A 158 -1.89 3.32 6.14
N VAL A 159 -0.89 3.44 5.29
CA VAL A 159 -0.74 4.55 4.36
C VAL A 159 -0.74 4.10 2.91
N LEU A 160 -1.41 4.87 2.07
CA LEU A 160 -1.32 4.80 0.62
C LEU A 160 -0.65 6.07 0.10
N ILE A 161 0.28 5.92 -0.83
CA ILE A 161 0.99 7.04 -1.45
C ILE A 161 0.76 7.01 -2.96
N PHE A 162 0.34 8.14 -3.51
CA PHE A 162 0.08 8.29 -4.93
C PHE A 162 0.94 9.40 -5.53
N SER A 163 1.38 9.21 -6.78
CA SER A 163 1.81 10.31 -7.63
C SER A 163 0.57 11.00 -8.21
N VAL A 164 0.55 12.33 -8.19
CA VAL A 164 -0.56 13.11 -8.73
C VAL A 164 -0.29 13.40 -10.20
N GLU A 165 -0.96 12.68 -11.08
CA GLU A 165 -0.89 12.90 -12.51
C GLU A 165 -2.03 13.81 -12.99
N LYS A 166 -1.92 14.35 -14.20
CA LYS A 166 -2.93 15.27 -14.73
C LYS A 166 -4.33 14.65 -14.77
N ARG A 167 -4.45 13.37 -15.12
CA ARG A 167 -5.73 12.70 -15.37
C ARG A 167 -6.05 11.56 -14.38
N PHE A 168 -5.09 11.11 -13.58
CA PHE A 168 -5.24 9.98 -12.68
C PHE A 168 -4.32 10.12 -11.46
N TYR A 169 -4.55 9.29 -10.46
CA TYR A 169 -3.62 9.07 -9.37
C TYR A 169 -2.91 7.74 -9.58
N ARG A 170 -1.58 7.74 -9.58
CA ARG A 170 -0.79 6.51 -9.68
C ARG A 170 -0.38 6.05 -8.30
N LEU A 171 -0.89 4.89 -7.86
CA LEU A 171 -0.47 4.29 -6.60
C LEU A 171 1.01 3.89 -6.69
N ILE A 172 1.82 4.47 -5.81
CA ILE A 172 3.26 4.21 -5.72
C ILE A 172 3.55 3.17 -4.66
N SER A 173 2.89 3.28 -3.49
CA SER A 173 3.17 2.42 -2.35
C SER A 173 1.98 2.32 -1.42
N SER A 174 1.92 1.19 -0.70
CA SER A 174 0.94 0.91 0.36
C SER A 174 1.65 0.13 1.46
N PHE A 175 1.57 0.59 2.71
CA PHE A 175 2.24 -0.10 3.81
C PHE A 175 1.67 0.26 5.17
N PRO A 176 1.81 -0.66 6.16
CA PRO A 176 1.50 -0.38 7.56
C PRO A 176 2.54 0.55 8.17
N VAL A 177 2.10 1.44 9.07
CA VAL A 177 2.96 2.41 9.77
C VAL A 177 3.19 1.93 11.20
N PHE A 178 4.38 1.45 11.49
CA PHE A 178 4.71 0.86 12.81
C PHE A 178 5.54 1.78 13.69
N TYR A 179 6.50 2.49 13.10
CA TYR A 179 7.49 3.24 13.86
C TYR A 179 6.95 4.58 14.34
N THR A 180 7.20 4.89 15.61
CA THR A 180 6.78 6.16 16.22
C THR A 180 7.27 7.38 15.46
N ASN A 181 8.52 7.37 14.99
CA ASN A 181 9.08 8.46 14.18
C ASN A 181 8.39 8.64 12.83
N GLU A 182 7.95 7.55 12.19
CA GLU A 182 7.17 7.62 10.95
C GLU A 182 5.78 8.20 11.22
N LYS A 183 5.10 7.74 12.28
CA LYS A 183 3.80 8.27 12.71
C LYS A 183 3.87 9.77 12.95
N GLU A 184 4.87 10.22 13.71
CA GLU A 184 5.10 11.64 13.99
C GLU A 184 5.38 12.45 12.73
N ASN A 185 6.15 11.91 11.78
CA ASN A 185 6.42 12.57 10.50
C ASN A 185 5.16 12.70 9.66
N PHE A 186 4.33 11.65 9.57
CA PHE A 186 3.04 11.74 8.89
C PHE A 186 2.08 12.72 9.56
N ASP A 187 2.07 12.77 10.88
CA ASP A 187 1.25 13.74 11.63
C ASP A 187 1.72 15.19 11.38
N LYS A 188 3.04 15.43 11.29
CA LYS A 188 3.61 16.74 10.92
C LYS A 188 3.25 17.11 9.49
N ASP A 189 3.39 16.19 8.55
CA ASP A 189 3.04 16.40 7.15
C ASP A 189 1.54 16.68 7.00
N TYR A 190 0.68 15.91 7.68
CA TYR A 190 -0.76 16.13 7.67
C TYR A 190 -1.12 17.52 8.20
N ARG A 191 -0.60 17.93 9.37
CA ARG A 191 -0.85 19.26 9.91
C ARG A 191 -0.41 20.39 8.97
N LYS A 192 0.64 20.17 8.17
CA LYS A 192 1.17 21.18 7.25
C LYS A 192 0.47 21.21 5.89
N TYR A 193 0.03 20.05 5.41
CA TYR A 193 -0.43 19.87 4.03
C TYR A 193 -1.83 19.25 3.95
N ALA A 194 -2.60 19.26 5.05
CA ALA A 194 -3.97 18.75 5.05
C ALA A 194 -4.74 19.30 3.84
N TRP A 195 -5.45 18.43 3.15
CA TRP A 195 -6.17 18.74 1.93
C TRP A 195 -7.55 18.10 1.95
N SER A 196 -8.54 18.86 1.55
CA SER A 196 -9.89 18.37 1.34
C SER A 196 -10.32 18.69 -0.10
N TYR A 197 -10.74 17.68 -0.80
CA TYR A 197 -11.34 17.85 -2.12
C TYR A 197 -12.70 18.54 -2.05
N PHE A 198 -13.41 18.37 -0.94
CA PHE A 198 -14.77 18.88 -0.75
C PHE A 198 -14.82 20.34 -0.33
N ASP A 199 -13.69 20.94 0.02
CA ASP A 199 -13.58 22.34 0.45
C ASP A 199 -13.12 23.25 -0.71
N THR A 200 -12.95 22.71 -1.91
CA THR A 200 -12.56 23.43 -3.14
C THR A 200 -13.70 23.52 -4.12
#